data_e15cd7a08c3a521f2c803a7c49560afb
#
_entry.id   e15cd7a08c3a521f2c803a7c49560afb
#
_cell.length_a   1.000
_cell.length_b   1.000
_cell.length_c   1.000
_cell.angle_alpha   90.00
_cell.angle_beta   90.00
_cell.angle_gamma   90.00
#
_symmetry.space_group_name_H-M   'P 1'
#
loop_
_entity.id
_entity.type
_entity.pdbx_description
1 polymer ?
#
loop_
_entity_poly.entity_id
_entity_poly.type
_entity_poly.pdbx_seq_one_letter_code
_entity_poly.pdbx_strand_id
1 'polypeptide(L)'
;MDLQRTKDNLISILQILRWNKPSGRLILLIPAGWSLWLANNGQQNFSLIIKIALGGLLVSGFGCVANDLWDSEIDKEVSRTKERPLAANKLNKIMAFFILILLMIASLILTISIKGEGGILSLSLAFLALPFILIYPSTKRWFKFPQFFLSICWGFAVLIPWAAVKGDLKSFVLLFCWLATIFWTFGFDTVYALADKKYDIKIGVNSSAIHLGSHTKIAVQLCYLCTSIFLGCSALLSDFDYLFWPIWFITSILMQRDTIKIFKREEQCISLVSTHFRNQVIYGSLFLLGFIISK
;
A
#
# COMPACT_ATOMS: atom_id res chain seq x y z
N MET A 1 -35.60 15.18 -8.44
CA MET A 1 -35.05 13.90 -8.95
C MET A 1 -33.56 14.00 -9.29
N ASP A 2 -33.07 15.08 -9.83
CA ASP A 2 -31.64 15.25 -10.22
C ASP A 2 -30.66 15.37 -9.03
N LEU A 3 -31.01 16.14 -8.00
CA LEU A 3 -30.14 16.37 -6.85
C LEU A 3 -29.85 15.07 -6.06
N GLN A 4 -30.84 14.21 -5.86
CA GLN A 4 -30.64 12.93 -5.17
C GLN A 4 -29.74 12.00 -5.98
N ARG A 5 -29.97 11.89 -7.29
CA ARG A 5 -29.13 11.08 -8.19
C ARG A 5 -27.68 11.58 -8.24
N THR A 6 -27.48 12.89 -8.23
CA THR A 6 -26.13 13.51 -8.19
C THR A 6 -25.44 13.17 -6.87
N LYS A 7 -26.14 13.24 -5.72
CA LYS A 7 -25.62 12.87 -4.40
C LYS A 7 -25.23 11.39 -4.34
N ASP A 8 -26.08 10.50 -4.85
CA ASP A 8 -25.80 9.06 -4.85
C ASP A 8 -24.60 8.70 -5.73
N ASN A 9 -24.44 9.36 -6.86
CA ASN A 9 -23.26 9.21 -7.72
C ASN A 9 -22.00 9.70 -7.02
N LEU A 10 -22.01 10.85 -6.34
CA LEU A 10 -20.86 11.36 -5.59
C LEU A 10 -20.45 10.41 -4.48
N ILE A 11 -21.41 9.89 -3.73
CA ILE A 11 -21.15 8.87 -2.68
C ILE A 11 -20.50 7.63 -3.30
N SER A 12 -20.99 7.16 -4.43
CA SER A 12 -20.45 5.99 -5.12
C SER A 12 -19.01 6.25 -5.61
N ILE A 13 -18.71 7.46 -6.10
CA ILE A 13 -17.34 7.87 -6.47
C ILE A 13 -16.41 7.89 -5.25
N LEU A 14 -16.84 8.46 -4.13
CA LEU A 14 -16.06 8.45 -2.90
C LEU A 14 -15.83 7.02 -2.37
N GLN A 15 -16.79 6.13 -2.54
CA GLN A 15 -16.67 4.73 -2.15
C GLN A 15 -15.73 3.93 -3.04
N ILE A 16 -15.78 4.07 -4.37
CA ILE A 16 -14.86 3.35 -5.27
C ILE A 16 -13.42 3.83 -5.06
N LEU A 17 -13.24 5.11 -4.68
CA LEU A 17 -11.97 5.69 -4.28
C LEU A 17 -11.57 5.33 -2.84
N ARG A 18 -12.33 4.55 -2.11
CA ARG A 18 -12.08 4.14 -0.70
C ARG A 18 -11.99 5.30 0.31
N TRP A 19 -12.55 6.48 0.04
CA TRP A 19 -12.56 7.57 1.02
C TRP A 19 -13.46 7.30 2.24
N ASN A 20 -14.36 6.33 2.17
CA ASN A 20 -15.09 5.81 3.32
C ASN A 20 -14.23 4.94 4.27
N LYS A 21 -13.02 4.53 3.83
CA LYS A 21 -12.03 3.77 4.61
C LYS A 21 -10.63 4.34 4.35
N PRO A 22 -10.32 5.57 4.82
CA PRO A 22 -9.13 6.31 4.40
C PRO A 22 -7.80 5.67 4.82
N SER A 23 -7.79 4.81 5.85
CA SER A 23 -6.56 4.11 6.27
C SER A 23 -5.91 3.33 5.13
N GLY A 24 -6.71 2.66 4.27
CA GLY A 24 -6.21 1.93 3.11
C GLY A 24 -5.63 2.83 2.01
N ARG A 25 -5.97 4.12 2.01
CA ARG A 25 -5.44 5.13 1.10
C ARG A 25 -4.14 5.76 1.65
N LEU A 26 -4.16 6.05 2.93
CA LEU A 26 -3.07 6.77 3.61
C LEU A 26 -1.86 5.89 3.86
N ILE A 27 -2.07 4.58 4.05
CA ILE A 27 -0.98 3.64 4.35
C ILE A 27 0.09 3.61 3.24
N LEU A 28 -0.28 3.84 1.96
CA LEU A 28 0.67 3.92 0.83
C LEU A 28 1.63 5.11 0.95
N LEU A 29 1.25 6.18 1.63
CA LEU A 29 2.10 7.36 1.83
C LEU A 29 3.23 7.12 2.81
N ILE A 30 3.12 6.10 3.66
CA ILE A 30 4.09 5.81 4.71
C ILE A 30 5.45 5.41 4.12
N PRO A 31 5.56 4.40 3.24
CA PRO A 31 6.85 4.05 2.62
C PRO A 31 7.37 5.17 1.70
N ALA A 32 6.50 5.97 1.10
CA ALA A 32 6.92 7.17 0.37
C ALA A 32 7.58 8.19 1.31
N GLY A 33 7.03 8.37 2.50
CA GLY A 33 7.64 9.17 3.56
C GLY A 33 8.98 8.62 4.03
N TRP A 34 9.09 7.30 4.29
CA TRP A 34 10.37 6.67 4.64
C TRP A 34 11.44 6.99 3.60
N SER A 35 11.11 6.79 2.33
CA SER A 35 12.00 7.04 1.20
C SER A 35 12.45 8.51 1.13
N LEU A 36 11.51 9.46 1.24
CA LEU A 36 11.83 10.89 1.20
C LEU A 36 12.80 11.29 2.33
N TRP A 37 12.54 10.84 3.57
CA TRP A 37 13.39 11.20 4.70
C TRP A 37 14.77 10.56 4.63
N LEU A 38 14.86 9.29 4.22
CA LEU A 38 16.12 8.59 4.00
C LEU A 38 16.92 9.19 2.84
N ALA A 39 16.26 9.59 1.75
CA ALA A 39 16.93 10.15 0.58
C ALA A 39 17.56 11.53 0.84
N ASN A 40 16.91 12.37 1.63
CA ASN A 40 17.29 13.78 1.75
C ASN A 40 17.93 14.16 3.08
N ASN A 41 18.31 13.19 3.90
CA ASN A 41 18.91 13.41 5.20
C ASN A 41 18.18 14.48 6.04
N GLY A 42 16.85 14.46 6.03
CA GLY A 42 15.99 15.37 6.81
C GLY A 42 15.75 16.75 6.19
N GLN A 43 16.49 17.15 5.15
CA GLN A 43 16.26 18.44 4.46
C GLN A 43 15.16 18.29 3.41
N GLN A 44 13.93 18.59 3.78
CA GLN A 44 12.77 18.33 2.90
C GLN A 44 12.37 19.56 2.07
N ASN A 45 12.18 19.34 0.77
CA ASN A 45 11.48 20.29 -0.10
C ASN A 45 9.97 20.12 0.07
N PHE A 46 9.31 21.09 0.70
CA PHE A 46 7.87 21.04 0.97
C PHE A 46 7.02 20.86 -0.30
N SER A 47 7.40 21.50 -1.41
CA SER A 47 6.73 21.33 -2.70
C SER A 47 6.81 19.88 -3.18
N LEU A 48 7.96 19.20 -3.01
CA LEU A 48 8.12 17.80 -3.39
C LEU A 48 7.29 16.88 -2.49
N ILE A 49 7.24 17.13 -1.18
CA ILE A 49 6.39 16.37 -0.24
C ILE A 49 4.94 16.41 -0.70
N ILE A 50 4.41 17.60 -1.03
CA ILE A 50 3.02 17.76 -1.50
C ILE A 50 2.81 16.98 -2.80
N LYS A 51 3.71 17.07 -3.76
CA LYS A 51 3.59 16.36 -5.04
C LYS A 51 3.58 14.83 -4.84
N ILE A 52 4.48 14.31 -4.00
CA ILE A 52 4.53 12.87 -3.68
C ILE A 52 3.27 12.43 -2.93
N ALA A 53 2.80 13.21 -1.96
CA ALA A 53 1.58 12.88 -1.21
C ALA A 53 0.34 12.87 -2.12
N LEU A 54 0.15 13.90 -2.93
CA LEU A 54 -0.97 13.97 -3.88
C LEU A 54 -0.87 12.88 -4.95
N GLY A 55 0.32 12.66 -5.52
CA GLY A 55 0.57 11.59 -6.48
C GLY A 55 0.27 10.22 -5.90
N GLY A 56 0.73 9.95 -4.67
CA GLY A 56 0.44 8.72 -3.95
C GLY A 56 -1.06 8.50 -3.71
N LEU A 57 -1.81 9.55 -3.36
CA LEU A 57 -3.27 9.48 -3.24
C LEU A 57 -3.96 9.20 -4.58
N LEU A 58 -3.53 9.82 -5.68
CA LEU A 58 -4.07 9.56 -7.00
C LEU A 58 -3.81 8.12 -7.43
N VAL A 59 -2.56 7.63 -7.30
CA VAL A 59 -2.16 6.26 -7.63
C VAL A 59 -2.89 5.24 -6.75
N SER A 60 -3.05 5.51 -5.47
CA SER A 60 -3.85 4.65 -4.58
C SER A 60 -5.31 4.55 -5.06
N GLY A 61 -5.91 5.67 -5.50
CA GLY A 61 -7.26 5.67 -6.10
C GLY A 61 -7.32 4.89 -7.40
N PHE A 62 -6.34 5.10 -8.26
CA PHE A 62 -6.18 4.37 -9.51
C PHE A 62 -6.16 2.85 -9.27
N GLY A 63 -5.34 2.39 -8.31
CA GLY A 63 -5.27 0.97 -7.94
C GLY A 63 -6.59 0.42 -7.39
N CYS A 64 -7.32 1.21 -6.58
CA CYS A 64 -8.65 0.80 -6.08
C CYS A 64 -9.66 0.62 -7.21
N VAL A 65 -9.71 1.56 -8.15
CA VAL A 65 -10.63 1.51 -9.30
C VAL A 65 -10.26 0.36 -10.24
N ALA A 66 -8.97 0.17 -10.53
CA ALA A 66 -8.48 -0.95 -11.33
C ALA A 66 -8.88 -2.30 -10.71
N ASN A 67 -8.69 -2.45 -9.39
CA ASN A 67 -9.09 -3.65 -8.67
C ASN A 67 -10.60 -3.91 -8.75
N ASP A 68 -11.43 -2.89 -8.54
CA ASP A 68 -12.89 -3.05 -8.61
C ASP A 68 -13.40 -3.36 -10.02
N LEU A 69 -12.73 -2.83 -11.06
CA LEU A 69 -13.06 -3.17 -12.46
C LEU A 69 -12.77 -4.65 -12.76
N TRP A 70 -11.60 -5.16 -12.34
CA TRP A 70 -11.23 -6.57 -12.50
C TRP A 70 -12.13 -7.52 -11.72
N ASP A 71 -12.51 -7.12 -10.51
CA ASP A 71 -13.13 -7.99 -9.52
C ASP A 71 -14.63 -7.81 -9.42
N SER A 72 -15.24 -6.97 -10.23
CA SER A 72 -16.66 -6.61 -10.13
C SER A 72 -17.61 -7.81 -10.03
N GLU A 73 -17.33 -8.94 -10.69
CA GLU A 73 -18.14 -10.15 -10.62
C GLU A 73 -17.81 -11.00 -9.37
N ILE A 74 -16.52 -11.13 -9.03
CA ILE A 74 -16.07 -11.86 -7.83
C ILE A 74 -16.58 -11.16 -6.57
N ASP A 75 -16.55 -9.85 -6.54
CA ASP A 75 -16.96 -9.03 -5.39
C ASP A 75 -18.44 -9.22 -5.01
N LYS A 76 -19.29 -9.64 -5.93
CA LYS A 76 -20.71 -9.97 -5.67
C LYS A 76 -20.85 -11.16 -4.73
N GLU A 77 -19.96 -12.13 -4.82
CA GLU A 77 -19.99 -13.38 -4.05
C GLU A 77 -19.37 -13.24 -2.65
N VAL A 78 -18.61 -12.18 -2.39
CA VAL A 78 -17.90 -11.98 -1.13
C VAL A 78 -18.66 -11.01 -0.23
N SER A 79 -19.07 -11.44 0.96
CA SER A 79 -19.92 -10.65 1.87
C SER A 79 -19.33 -9.28 2.22
N ARG A 80 -18.01 -9.13 2.27
CA ARG A 80 -17.30 -7.90 2.58
C ARG A 80 -17.32 -6.89 1.42
N THR A 81 -17.39 -7.37 0.18
CA THR A 81 -17.18 -6.56 -1.03
C THR A 81 -18.43 -6.42 -1.90
N LYS A 82 -19.49 -7.19 -1.68
CA LYS A 82 -20.75 -7.14 -2.45
C LYS A 82 -21.41 -5.75 -2.48
N GLU A 83 -21.14 -4.92 -1.47
CA GLU A 83 -21.68 -3.54 -1.41
C GLU A 83 -20.80 -2.51 -2.12
N ARG A 84 -19.67 -2.92 -2.75
CA ARG A 84 -18.83 -2.03 -3.56
C ARG A 84 -19.63 -1.47 -4.72
N PRO A 85 -19.38 -0.21 -5.15
CA PRO A 85 -20.21 0.47 -6.15
C PRO A 85 -20.40 -0.31 -7.46
N LEU A 86 -19.36 -0.98 -7.98
CA LEU A 86 -19.47 -1.78 -9.20
C LEU A 86 -20.16 -3.12 -8.97
N ALA A 87 -19.87 -3.82 -7.88
CA ALA A 87 -20.50 -5.08 -7.53
C ALA A 87 -22.01 -4.91 -7.25
N ALA A 88 -22.39 -3.82 -6.58
CA ALA A 88 -23.76 -3.45 -6.25
C ALA A 88 -24.50 -2.72 -7.38
N ASN A 89 -23.92 -2.57 -8.58
CA ASN A 89 -24.46 -1.83 -9.71
C ASN A 89 -24.86 -0.36 -9.40
N LYS A 90 -24.22 0.27 -8.38
CA LYS A 90 -24.43 1.69 -8.02
C LYS A 90 -23.60 2.63 -8.91
N LEU A 91 -22.58 2.12 -9.58
CA LEU A 91 -21.75 2.83 -10.55
C LEU A 91 -21.56 1.94 -11.78
N ASN A 92 -21.62 2.51 -12.99
CA ASN A 92 -21.37 1.73 -14.20
C ASN A 92 -19.87 1.59 -14.49
N LYS A 93 -19.49 0.53 -15.22
CA LYS A 93 -18.07 0.25 -15.57
C LYS A 93 -17.45 1.35 -16.43
N ILE A 94 -18.23 2.02 -17.29
CA ILE A 94 -17.76 3.11 -18.17
C ILE A 94 -17.32 4.30 -17.32
N MET A 95 -18.13 4.71 -16.34
CA MET A 95 -17.79 5.80 -15.43
C MET A 95 -16.55 5.46 -14.60
N ALA A 96 -16.45 4.22 -14.09
CA ALA A 96 -15.28 3.76 -13.37
C ALA A 96 -14.00 3.81 -14.24
N PHE A 97 -14.12 3.44 -15.52
CA PHE A 97 -13.02 3.53 -16.48
C PHE A 97 -12.60 4.98 -16.72
N PHE A 98 -13.54 5.91 -16.87
CA PHE A 98 -13.22 7.34 -16.97
C PHE A 98 -12.50 7.87 -15.72
N ILE A 99 -12.96 7.48 -14.52
CA ILE A 99 -12.28 7.84 -13.27
C ILE A 99 -10.85 7.26 -13.25
N LEU A 100 -10.66 6.03 -13.69
CA LEU A 100 -9.35 5.38 -13.78
C LEU A 100 -8.39 6.22 -14.67
N ILE A 101 -8.82 6.57 -15.88
CA ILE A 101 -8.02 7.35 -16.82
C ILE A 101 -7.71 8.75 -16.26
N LEU A 102 -8.68 9.40 -15.63
CA LEU A 102 -8.48 10.72 -15.02
C LEU A 102 -7.41 10.68 -13.92
N LEU A 103 -7.46 9.66 -13.02
CA LEU A 103 -6.48 9.47 -11.96
C LEU A 103 -5.09 9.18 -12.52
N MET A 104 -4.99 8.37 -13.59
CA MET A 104 -3.75 8.07 -14.28
C MET A 104 -3.14 9.35 -14.86
N ILE A 105 -3.90 10.11 -15.62
CA ILE A 105 -3.42 11.37 -16.24
C ILE A 105 -2.99 12.36 -15.15
N ALA A 106 -3.81 12.54 -14.11
CA ALA A 106 -3.49 13.46 -13.03
C ALA A 106 -2.20 13.06 -12.29
N SER A 107 -1.98 11.76 -12.02
CA SER A 107 -0.74 11.28 -11.39
C SER A 107 0.49 11.48 -12.28
N LEU A 108 0.36 11.27 -13.59
CA LEU A 108 1.44 11.51 -14.55
C LEU A 108 1.77 13.01 -14.66
N ILE A 109 0.78 13.90 -14.71
CA ILE A 109 0.99 15.35 -14.71
C ILE A 109 1.77 15.80 -13.47
N LEU A 110 1.42 15.28 -12.28
CA LEU A 110 2.18 15.56 -11.05
C LEU A 110 3.62 15.07 -11.16
N THR A 111 3.84 13.87 -11.69
CA THR A 111 5.19 13.33 -11.85
C THR A 111 6.01 14.14 -12.86
N ILE A 112 5.43 14.55 -13.98
CA ILE A 112 6.08 15.45 -14.97
C ILE A 112 6.45 16.81 -14.36
N SER A 113 5.70 17.27 -13.35
CA SER A 113 5.98 18.54 -12.65
C SER A 113 7.24 18.48 -11.78
N ILE A 114 7.81 17.29 -11.53
CA ILE A 114 9.10 17.11 -10.85
C ILE A 114 10.21 17.42 -11.87
N LYS A 115 11.04 18.41 -11.56
CA LYS A 115 12.07 18.90 -12.49
C LYS A 115 13.43 18.18 -12.30
N GLY A 116 14.29 18.32 -13.30
CA GLY A 116 15.65 17.78 -13.28
C GLY A 116 15.75 16.28 -13.58
N GLU A 117 16.93 15.70 -13.40
CA GLU A 117 17.20 14.28 -13.66
C GLU A 117 16.32 13.34 -12.83
N GLY A 118 16.09 13.71 -11.58
CA GLY A 118 15.20 12.97 -10.69
C GLY A 118 13.76 12.92 -11.19
N GLY A 119 13.28 13.96 -11.88
CA GLY A 119 11.96 13.98 -12.50
C GLY A 119 11.85 13.00 -13.67
N ILE A 120 12.86 12.91 -14.52
CA ILE A 120 12.90 11.97 -15.65
C ILE A 120 12.89 10.52 -15.13
N LEU A 121 13.72 10.21 -14.14
CA LEU A 121 13.77 8.88 -13.56
C LEU A 121 12.46 8.52 -12.84
N SER A 122 11.87 9.46 -12.09
CA SER A 122 10.56 9.27 -11.44
C SER A 122 9.45 8.99 -12.46
N LEU A 123 9.46 9.71 -13.59
CA LEU A 123 8.49 9.49 -14.68
C LEU A 123 8.67 8.10 -15.32
N SER A 124 9.91 7.69 -15.57
CA SER A 124 10.22 6.35 -16.09
C SER A 124 9.72 5.24 -15.15
N LEU A 125 9.95 5.42 -13.84
CA LEU A 125 9.45 4.50 -12.82
C LEU A 125 7.91 4.52 -12.71
N ALA A 126 7.26 5.66 -12.87
CA ALA A 126 5.81 5.75 -12.89
C ALA A 126 5.22 5.00 -14.09
N PHE A 127 5.80 5.13 -15.29
CA PHE A 127 5.40 4.34 -16.46
C PHE A 127 5.63 2.84 -16.25
N LEU A 128 6.75 2.47 -15.62
CA LEU A 128 7.02 1.06 -15.28
C LEU A 128 6.02 0.52 -14.26
N ALA A 129 5.56 1.32 -13.30
CA ALA A 129 4.59 0.90 -12.28
C ALA A 129 3.18 0.62 -12.86
N LEU A 130 2.76 1.34 -13.91
CA LEU A 130 1.41 1.22 -14.48
C LEU A 130 1.01 -0.22 -14.83
N PRO A 131 1.79 -0.99 -15.63
CA PRO A 131 1.42 -2.36 -15.95
C PRO A 131 1.34 -3.25 -14.70
N PHE A 132 2.21 -3.07 -13.71
CA PHE A 132 2.15 -3.84 -12.47
C PHE A 132 0.85 -3.57 -11.71
N ILE A 133 0.44 -2.30 -11.57
CA ILE A 133 -0.79 -1.92 -10.86
C ILE A 133 -2.04 -2.41 -11.61
N LEU A 134 -2.05 -2.36 -12.94
CA LEU A 134 -3.17 -2.83 -13.77
C LEU A 134 -3.31 -4.35 -13.78
N ILE A 135 -2.19 -5.07 -13.78
CA ILE A 135 -2.19 -6.54 -13.84
C ILE A 135 -2.41 -7.17 -12.46
N TYR A 136 -1.95 -6.51 -11.38
CA TYR A 136 -2.03 -7.04 -10.02
C TYR A 136 -3.39 -7.66 -9.66
N PRO A 137 -4.56 -7.03 -9.91
CA PRO A 137 -5.83 -7.62 -9.50
C PRO A 137 -6.13 -8.95 -10.20
N SER A 138 -5.56 -9.19 -11.40
CA SER A 138 -5.73 -10.44 -12.13
C SER A 138 -4.94 -11.59 -11.52
N THR A 139 -3.86 -11.28 -10.78
CA THR A 139 -2.89 -12.27 -10.28
C THR A 139 -3.52 -13.34 -9.39
N LYS A 140 -4.57 -13.02 -8.67
CA LYS A 140 -5.29 -13.98 -7.84
C LYS A 140 -5.95 -15.13 -8.63
N ARG A 141 -6.04 -15.03 -9.97
CA ARG A 141 -6.57 -16.07 -10.86
C ARG A 141 -5.51 -17.08 -11.31
N TRP A 142 -4.23 -16.66 -11.37
CA TRP A 142 -3.16 -17.47 -11.96
C TRP A 142 -1.88 -17.56 -11.12
N PHE A 143 -1.69 -16.68 -10.11
CA PHE A 143 -0.49 -16.65 -9.27
C PHE A 143 -0.83 -17.03 -7.82
N LYS A 144 -0.01 -17.90 -7.21
CA LYS A 144 -0.26 -18.43 -5.87
C LYS A 144 -0.17 -17.38 -4.75
N PHE A 145 0.65 -16.33 -4.94
CA PHE A 145 0.94 -15.31 -3.94
C PHE A 145 0.64 -13.89 -4.45
N PRO A 146 -0.65 -13.55 -4.77
CA PRO A 146 -1.00 -12.22 -5.29
C PRO A 146 -0.51 -11.08 -4.40
N GLN A 147 -0.42 -11.30 -3.08
CA GLN A 147 0.08 -10.35 -2.10
C GLN A 147 1.54 -9.96 -2.33
N PHE A 148 2.34 -10.89 -2.84
CA PHE A 148 3.72 -10.60 -3.24
C PHE A 148 3.77 -9.67 -4.46
N PHE A 149 2.88 -9.89 -5.43
CA PHE A 149 2.78 -8.99 -6.58
C PHE A 149 2.34 -7.58 -6.17
N LEU A 150 1.38 -7.49 -5.25
CA LEU A 150 0.99 -6.20 -4.65
C LEU A 150 2.17 -5.52 -3.96
N SER A 151 2.98 -6.27 -3.22
CA SER A 151 4.12 -5.69 -2.51
C SER A 151 5.16 -5.08 -3.48
N ILE A 152 5.36 -5.67 -4.65
CA ILE A 152 6.18 -5.08 -5.72
C ILE A 152 5.55 -3.76 -6.21
N CYS A 153 4.22 -3.71 -6.43
CA CYS A 153 3.53 -2.46 -6.78
C CYS A 153 3.77 -1.38 -5.72
N TRP A 154 3.74 -1.73 -4.44
CA TRP A 154 4.00 -0.81 -3.33
C TRP A 154 5.47 -0.39 -3.24
N GLY A 155 6.40 -1.21 -3.72
CA GLY A 155 7.81 -0.87 -3.83
C GLY A 155 8.05 0.40 -4.65
N PHE A 156 7.19 0.72 -5.62
CA PHE A 156 7.27 1.97 -6.39
C PHE A 156 6.99 3.21 -5.53
N ALA A 157 6.26 3.08 -4.42
CA ALA A 157 6.10 4.17 -3.46
C ALA A 157 7.40 4.54 -2.73
N VAL A 158 8.41 3.67 -2.78
CA VAL A 158 9.78 3.96 -2.30
C VAL A 158 10.66 4.47 -3.45
N LEU A 159 10.62 3.80 -4.60
CA LEU A 159 11.51 4.09 -5.73
C LEU A 159 11.28 5.48 -6.33
N ILE A 160 10.01 5.89 -6.52
CA ILE A 160 9.66 7.16 -7.16
C ILE A 160 10.09 8.37 -6.31
N PRO A 161 9.78 8.45 -4.98
CA PRO A 161 10.25 9.55 -4.15
C PRO A 161 11.78 9.60 -4.03
N TRP A 162 12.43 8.43 -3.93
CA TRP A 162 13.90 8.37 -3.93
C TRP A 162 14.49 8.96 -5.20
N ALA A 163 14.01 8.50 -6.36
CA ALA A 163 14.44 8.99 -7.66
C ALA A 163 14.25 10.50 -7.78
N ALA A 164 13.12 11.03 -7.30
CA ALA A 164 12.82 12.46 -7.32
C ALA A 164 13.83 13.31 -6.54
N VAL A 165 14.46 12.74 -5.49
CA VAL A 165 15.45 13.43 -4.65
C VAL A 165 16.87 13.21 -5.17
N LYS A 166 17.25 11.96 -5.48
CA LYS A 166 18.63 11.56 -5.76
C LYS A 166 18.98 11.55 -7.25
N GLY A 167 18.02 11.38 -8.14
CA GLY A 167 18.26 11.22 -9.58
C GLY A 167 18.85 9.86 -9.97
N ASP A 168 19.08 8.96 -9.01
CA ASP A 168 19.59 7.61 -9.24
C ASP A 168 18.96 6.59 -8.29
N LEU A 169 19.28 5.30 -8.51
CA LEU A 169 18.81 4.18 -7.65
C LEU A 169 19.96 3.40 -7.02
N LYS A 170 21.18 3.94 -7.05
CA LYS A 170 22.39 3.24 -6.61
C LYS A 170 22.64 3.49 -5.12
N SER A 171 21.83 2.87 -4.25
CA SER A 171 21.98 3.01 -2.81
C SER A 171 21.52 1.77 -2.06
N PHE A 172 22.35 1.30 -1.11
CA PHE A 172 21.94 0.24 -0.18
C PHE A 172 20.84 0.72 0.78
N VAL A 173 20.80 2.01 1.13
CA VAL A 173 19.71 2.60 1.94
C VAL A 173 18.38 2.45 1.21
N LEU A 174 18.34 2.78 -0.09
CA LEU A 174 17.17 2.56 -0.93
C LEU A 174 16.78 1.09 -0.99
N LEU A 175 17.75 0.19 -1.24
CA LEU A 175 17.48 -1.25 -1.33
C LEU A 175 16.84 -1.77 -0.04
N PHE A 176 17.35 -1.41 1.12
CA PHE A 176 16.81 -1.85 2.40
C PHE A 176 15.42 -1.23 2.66
N CYS A 177 15.21 0.05 2.36
CA CYS A 177 13.90 0.68 2.47
C CYS A 177 12.87 0.01 1.54
N TRP A 178 13.26 -0.33 0.32
CA TRP A 178 12.45 -1.04 -0.64
C TRP A 178 12.09 -2.45 -0.15
N LEU A 179 13.08 -3.23 0.31
CA LEU A 179 12.87 -4.56 0.88
C LEU A 179 11.96 -4.49 2.12
N ALA A 180 12.17 -3.52 3.01
CA ALA A 180 11.28 -3.30 4.15
C ALA A 180 9.82 -3.12 3.71
N THR A 181 9.58 -2.33 2.67
CA THR A 181 8.25 -2.10 2.13
C THR A 181 7.64 -3.37 1.53
N ILE A 182 8.43 -4.17 0.79
CA ILE A 182 7.99 -5.45 0.22
C ILE A 182 7.52 -6.40 1.33
N PHE A 183 8.35 -6.63 2.35
CA PHE A 183 8.01 -7.52 3.44
C PHE A 183 6.84 -7.00 4.27
N TRP A 184 6.81 -5.72 4.58
CA TRP A 184 5.71 -5.11 5.31
C TRP A 184 4.37 -5.28 4.59
N THR A 185 4.34 -4.95 3.30
CA THR A 185 3.13 -5.05 2.47
C THR A 185 2.66 -6.50 2.35
N PHE A 186 3.57 -7.43 2.06
CA PHE A 186 3.23 -8.84 1.99
C PHE A 186 2.67 -9.35 3.32
N GLY A 187 3.25 -8.94 4.45
CA GLY A 187 2.80 -9.34 5.79
C GLY A 187 1.38 -8.88 6.08
N PHE A 188 1.09 -7.56 5.98
CA PHE A 188 -0.22 -7.05 6.35
C PHE A 188 -1.32 -7.47 5.35
N ASP A 189 -0.99 -7.57 4.06
CA ASP A 189 -1.97 -7.99 3.07
C ASP A 189 -2.27 -9.50 3.13
N THR A 190 -1.29 -10.31 3.56
CA THR A 190 -1.52 -11.72 3.90
C THR A 190 -2.49 -11.86 5.08
N VAL A 191 -2.32 -11.05 6.15
CA VAL A 191 -3.30 -11.02 7.25
C VAL A 191 -4.67 -10.54 6.76
N TYR A 192 -4.70 -9.54 5.88
CA TYR A 192 -5.94 -9.04 5.32
C TYR A 192 -6.69 -10.11 4.51
N ALA A 193 -5.96 -10.93 3.76
CA ALA A 193 -6.53 -12.05 3.00
C ALA A 193 -7.13 -13.16 3.87
N LEU A 194 -6.78 -13.26 5.16
CA LEU A 194 -7.43 -14.22 6.07
C LEU A 194 -8.93 -13.98 6.21
N ALA A 195 -9.38 -12.72 6.14
CA ALA A 195 -10.80 -12.38 6.24
C ALA A 195 -11.63 -12.94 5.08
N ASP A 196 -11.03 -13.07 3.90
CA ASP A 196 -11.71 -13.53 2.69
C ASP A 196 -11.42 -15.02 2.38
N LYS A 197 -10.53 -15.68 3.15
CA LYS A 197 -10.01 -17.03 2.87
C LYS A 197 -11.10 -18.07 2.57
N LYS A 198 -12.19 -18.07 3.34
CA LYS A 198 -13.30 -19.01 3.14
C LYS A 198 -14.00 -18.80 1.78
N TYR A 199 -14.17 -17.56 1.37
CA TYR A 199 -14.76 -17.18 0.08
C TYR A 199 -13.79 -17.43 -1.08
N ASP A 200 -12.52 -17.08 -0.92
CA ASP A 200 -11.49 -17.28 -1.93
C ASP A 200 -11.37 -18.77 -2.31
N ILE A 201 -11.39 -19.67 -1.32
CA ILE A 201 -11.40 -21.13 -1.56
C ILE A 201 -12.65 -21.55 -2.34
N LYS A 202 -13.84 -21.03 -1.98
CA LYS A 202 -15.11 -21.38 -2.64
C LYS A 202 -15.15 -20.93 -4.09
N ILE A 203 -14.58 -19.76 -4.38
CA ILE A 203 -14.57 -19.15 -5.73
C ILE A 203 -13.40 -19.68 -6.56
N GLY A 204 -12.42 -20.33 -5.95
CA GLY A 204 -11.23 -20.87 -6.63
C GLY A 204 -10.18 -19.83 -6.98
N VAL A 205 -10.08 -18.73 -6.21
CA VAL A 205 -9.01 -17.74 -6.37
C VAL A 205 -7.88 -17.96 -5.37
N ASN A 206 -6.67 -17.49 -5.73
CA ASN A 206 -5.48 -17.66 -4.92
C ASN A 206 -5.32 -16.52 -3.90
N SER A 207 -4.71 -16.87 -2.76
CA SER A 207 -4.17 -15.90 -1.81
C SER A 207 -3.01 -16.50 -1.01
N SER A 208 -2.11 -15.69 -0.50
CA SER A 208 -1.03 -16.14 0.39
C SER A 208 -1.57 -16.80 1.66
N ALA A 209 -2.71 -16.33 2.17
CA ALA A 209 -3.39 -16.94 3.33
C ALA A 209 -3.87 -18.37 3.07
N ILE A 210 -4.21 -18.72 1.83
CA ILE A 210 -4.56 -20.09 1.43
C ILE A 210 -3.30 -20.94 1.34
N HIS A 211 -2.32 -20.50 0.57
CA HIS A 211 -1.13 -21.31 0.24
C HIS A 211 -0.15 -21.48 1.40
N LEU A 212 -0.05 -20.51 2.30
CA LEU A 212 0.76 -20.62 3.52
C LEU A 212 0.08 -21.51 4.58
N GLY A 213 -1.24 -21.63 4.57
CA GLY A 213 -1.99 -22.51 5.46
C GLY A 213 -1.64 -22.30 6.94
N SER A 214 -1.14 -23.32 7.60
CA SER A 214 -0.69 -23.29 9.02
C SER A 214 0.57 -22.42 9.23
N HIS A 215 1.37 -22.21 8.21
CA HIS A 215 2.61 -21.42 8.28
C HIS A 215 2.36 -19.89 8.17
N THR A 216 1.11 -19.46 7.95
CA THR A 216 0.78 -18.02 7.78
C THR A 216 1.28 -17.16 8.93
N LYS A 217 1.12 -17.63 10.19
CA LYS A 217 1.62 -16.92 11.38
C LYS A 217 3.13 -16.66 11.31
N ILE A 218 3.90 -17.73 11.08
CA ILE A 218 5.37 -17.66 11.04
C ILE A 218 5.81 -16.77 9.87
N ALA A 219 5.20 -16.91 8.69
CA ALA A 219 5.52 -16.11 7.53
C ALA A 219 5.29 -14.62 7.80
N VAL A 220 4.15 -14.23 8.38
CA VAL A 220 3.86 -12.84 8.74
C VAL A 220 4.83 -12.30 9.80
N GLN A 221 5.16 -13.10 10.82
CA GLN A 221 6.15 -12.71 11.84
C GLN A 221 7.53 -12.46 11.21
N LEU A 222 7.97 -13.34 10.31
CA LEU A 222 9.23 -13.18 9.57
C LEU A 222 9.20 -11.92 8.69
N CYS A 223 8.08 -11.65 8.01
CA CYS A 223 7.92 -10.43 7.23
C CYS A 223 8.11 -9.17 8.07
N TYR A 224 7.49 -9.09 9.24
CA TYR A 224 7.65 -7.92 10.11
C TYR A 224 9.02 -7.84 10.78
N LEU A 225 9.66 -8.98 11.06
CA LEU A 225 11.05 -9.00 11.49
C LEU A 225 11.97 -8.44 10.40
N CYS A 226 11.83 -8.92 9.16
CA CYS A 226 12.58 -8.41 8.02
C CYS A 226 12.33 -6.91 7.80
N THR A 227 11.08 -6.45 7.90
CA THR A 227 10.74 -5.02 7.82
C THR A 227 11.54 -4.21 8.85
N SER A 228 11.51 -4.65 10.11
CA SER A 228 12.25 -3.96 11.19
C SER A 228 13.77 -3.97 10.96
N ILE A 229 14.33 -5.11 10.58
CA ILE A 229 15.76 -5.24 10.29
C ILE A 229 16.16 -4.30 9.14
N PHE A 230 15.44 -4.32 8.03
CA PHE A 230 15.79 -3.50 6.87
C PHE A 230 15.62 -2.00 7.13
N LEU A 231 14.59 -1.55 7.87
CA LEU A 231 14.49 -0.15 8.28
C LEU A 231 15.63 0.24 9.24
N GLY A 232 16.01 -0.65 10.16
CA GLY A 232 17.17 -0.45 11.02
C GLY A 232 18.48 -0.33 10.22
N CYS A 233 18.70 -1.20 9.22
CA CYS A 233 19.84 -1.13 8.32
C CYS A 233 19.85 0.19 7.51
N SER A 234 18.68 0.64 7.02
CA SER A 234 18.57 1.93 6.34
C SER A 234 18.95 3.09 7.25
N ALA A 235 18.52 3.06 8.51
CA ALA A 235 18.86 4.08 9.50
C ALA A 235 20.37 4.09 9.83
N LEU A 236 20.97 2.91 10.03
CA LEU A 236 22.41 2.78 10.30
C LEU A 236 23.25 3.36 9.17
N LEU A 237 22.91 3.06 7.92
CA LEU A 237 23.63 3.55 6.75
C LEU A 237 23.40 5.03 6.44
N SER A 238 22.43 5.66 7.10
CA SER A 238 22.09 7.08 6.92
C SER A 238 22.45 7.93 8.13
N ASP A 239 23.20 7.39 9.11
CA ASP A 239 23.69 8.07 10.31
C ASP A 239 22.56 8.78 11.09
N PHE A 240 21.45 8.06 11.33
CA PHE A 240 20.35 8.56 12.16
C PHE A 240 20.74 8.60 13.63
N ASP A 241 20.31 9.66 14.32
CA ASP A 241 20.62 9.91 15.72
C ASP A 241 20.02 8.81 16.65
N TYR A 242 20.50 8.76 17.90
CA TYR A 242 20.07 7.78 18.90
C TYR A 242 18.55 7.78 19.18
N LEU A 243 17.85 8.89 18.92
CA LEU A 243 16.40 9.00 19.09
C LEU A 243 15.57 8.04 18.21
N PHE A 244 16.11 7.60 17.08
CA PHE A 244 15.47 6.62 16.21
C PHE A 244 15.31 5.26 16.91
N TRP A 245 16.31 4.79 17.62
CA TRP A 245 16.41 3.41 18.08
C TRP A 245 15.36 2.98 19.10
N PRO A 246 15.00 3.79 20.12
CA PRO A 246 13.90 3.45 21.03
C PRO A 246 12.57 3.30 20.30
N ILE A 247 12.28 4.20 19.36
CA ILE A 247 11.03 4.15 18.57
C ILE A 247 11.03 2.91 17.68
N TRP A 248 12.13 2.65 16.98
CA TRP A 248 12.29 1.46 16.16
C TRP A 248 12.10 0.17 16.97
N PHE A 249 12.72 0.06 18.13
CA PHE A 249 12.63 -1.12 19.00
C PHE A 249 11.21 -1.36 19.51
N ILE A 250 10.57 -0.33 20.05
CA ILE A 250 9.20 -0.41 20.57
C ILE A 250 8.24 -0.78 19.43
N THR A 251 8.35 -0.13 18.28
CA THR A 251 7.47 -0.39 17.13
C THR A 251 7.64 -1.82 16.63
N SER A 252 8.87 -2.31 16.54
CA SER A 252 9.16 -3.70 16.14
C SER A 252 8.51 -4.73 17.07
N ILE A 253 8.59 -4.51 18.39
CA ILE A 253 7.92 -5.36 19.38
C ILE A 253 6.40 -5.29 19.22
N LEU A 254 5.83 -4.10 19.05
CA LEU A 254 4.38 -3.93 18.89
C LEU A 254 3.85 -4.67 17.66
N MET A 255 4.55 -4.63 16.53
CA MET A 255 4.19 -5.37 15.33
C MET A 255 4.16 -6.89 15.57
N GLN A 256 5.17 -7.42 16.26
CA GLN A 256 5.23 -8.84 16.59
C GLN A 256 4.12 -9.26 17.56
N ARG A 257 3.88 -8.45 18.61
CA ARG A 257 2.80 -8.70 19.58
C ARG A 257 1.41 -8.67 18.95
N ASP A 258 1.18 -7.76 18.02
CA ASP A 258 -0.09 -7.66 17.29
C ASP A 258 -0.34 -8.91 16.44
N THR A 259 0.67 -9.40 15.73
CA THR A 259 0.60 -10.65 14.98
C THR A 259 0.27 -11.84 15.89
N ILE A 260 0.93 -11.96 17.02
CA ILE A 260 0.65 -13.04 17.99
C ILE A 260 -0.81 -12.99 18.46
N LYS A 261 -1.36 -11.80 18.74
CA LYS A 261 -2.76 -11.62 19.17
C LYS A 261 -3.76 -12.11 18.13
N ILE A 262 -3.51 -11.83 16.85
CA ILE A 262 -4.40 -12.27 15.76
C ILE A 262 -4.46 -13.78 15.69
N PHE A 263 -3.30 -14.43 15.71
CA PHE A 263 -3.22 -15.88 15.55
C PHE A 263 -3.47 -16.69 16.84
N LYS A 264 -3.73 -16.02 17.96
CA LYS A 264 -4.24 -16.69 19.18
C LYS A 264 -5.74 -16.99 19.13
N ARG A 265 -6.48 -16.33 18.23
CA ARG A 265 -7.92 -16.56 18.06
C ARG A 265 -8.15 -17.61 16.98
N GLU A 266 -9.08 -18.53 17.23
CA GLU A 266 -9.40 -19.63 16.31
C GLU A 266 -9.97 -19.12 14.98
N GLU A 267 -10.76 -18.02 15.01
CA GLU A 267 -11.30 -17.38 13.83
C GLU A 267 -10.80 -15.94 13.70
N GLN A 268 -10.24 -15.63 12.51
CA GLN A 268 -9.84 -14.28 12.14
C GLN A 268 -11.04 -13.55 11.53
N CYS A 269 -11.85 -12.94 12.40
CA CYS A 269 -13.00 -12.14 11.96
C CYS A 269 -12.56 -10.83 11.28
N ILE A 270 -13.44 -10.27 10.44
CA ILE A 270 -13.20 -9.04 9.67
C ILE A 270 -12.79 -7.86 10.59
N SER A 271 -13.39 -7.75 11.78
CA SER A 271 -13.07 -6.68 12.73
C SER A 271 -11.64 -6.76 13.27
N LEU A 272 -11.16 -7.97 13.54
CA LEU A 272 -9.80 -8.22 14.02
C LEU A 272 -8.76 -7.90 12.95
N VAL A 273 -8.99 -8.37 11.72
CA VAL A 273 -8.14 -8.10 10.57
C VAL A 273 -8.10 -6.60 10.23
N SER A 274 -9.25 -5.92 10.29
CA SER A 274 -9.33 -4.47 10.08
C SER A 274 -8.61 -3.68 11.17
N THR A 275 -8.63 -4.16 12.42
CA THR A 275 -7.88 -3.57 13.54
C THR A 275 -6.38 -3.73 13.31
N HIS A 276 -5.92 -4.92 12.91
CA HIS A 276 -4.52 -5.15 12.55
C HIS A 276 -4.06 -4.20 11.43
N PHE A 277 -4.83 -4.09 10.37
CA PHE A 277 -4.50 -3.19 9.26
C PHE A 277 -4.35 -1.73 9.74
N ARG A 278 -5.25 -1.25 10.60
CA ARG A 278 -5.14 0.08 11.22
C ARG A 278 -3.89 0.20 12.09
N ASN A 279 -3.55 -0.84 12.84
CA ASN A 279 -2.34 -0.86 13.66
C ASN A 279 -1.08 -0.78 12.78
N GLN A 280 -1.07 -1.40 11.59
CA GLN A 280 0.05 -1.26 10.65
C GLN A 280 0.23 0.19 10.16
N VAL A 281 -0.87 0.95 9.97
CA VAL A 281 -0.76 2.40 9.71
C VAL A 281 -0.03 3.10 10.85
N ILE A 282 -0.39 2.79 12.09
CA ILE A 282 0.26 3.38 13.28
C ILE A 282 1.75 3.00 13.32
N TYR A 283 2.08 1.72 13.18
CA TYR A 283 3.46 1.25 13.26
C TYR A 283 4.34 1.82 12.15
N GLY A 284 3.83 1.82 10.92
CA GLY A 284 4.54 2.45 9.81
C GLY A 284 4.76 3.94 10.01
N SER A 285 3.76 4.65 10.58
CA SER A 285 3.87 6.07 10.93
C SER A 285 4.85 6.32 12.08
N LEU A 286 4.96 5.40 13.05
CA LEU A 286 5.95 5.50 14.12
C LEU A 286 7.38 5.37 13.59
N PHE A 287 7.65 4.44 12.65
CA PHE A 287 8.94 4.39 11.96
C PHE A 287 9.23 5.69 11.21
N LEU A 288 8.24 6.25 10.50
CA LEU A 288 8.39 7.53 9.82
C LEU A 288 8.69 8.66 10.82
N LEU A 289 7.96 8.71 11.94
CA LEU A 289 8.22 9.68 13.01
C LEU A 289 9.65 9.53 13.54
N GLY A 290 10.12 8.29 13.75
CA GLY A 290 11.51 8.02 14.12
C GLY A 290 12.49 8.63 13.14
N PHE A 291 12.28 8.49 11.83
CA PHE A 291 13.11 9.15 10.81
C PHE A 291 13.02 10.69 10.85
N ILE A 292 11.84 11.24 11.14
CA ILE A 292 11.62 12.70 11.17
C ILE A 292 12.37 13.36 12.33
N ILE A 293 12.31 12.79 13.54
CA ILE A 293 12.84 13.42 14.75
C ILE A 293 14.33 13.17 14.98
N SER A 294 14.94 12.25 14.20
CA SER A 294 16.31 11.81 14.37
C SER A 294 17.27 12.40 13.31
N LYS A 295 16.81 13.50 12.66
CA LYS A 295 17.60 14.22 11.63
C LYS A 295 17.50 15.72 11.81
#